data_a2b1743adfb27570ca4e9acbc7061742
#
_entry.id   a2b1743adfb27570ca4e9acbc7061742
#
_cell.length_a   1.000
_cell.length_b   1.000
_cell.length_c   1.000
_cell.angle_alpha   90.00
_cell.angle_beta   90.00
_cell.angle_gamma   90.00
#
_symmetry.space_group_name_H-M   'P 1'
#
loop_
_entity.id
_entity.type
_entity.pdbx_description
1 polymer ?
#
loop_
_entity_poly.entity_id
_entity_poly.type
_entity_poly.pdbx_seq_one_letter_code
_entity_poly.pdbx_strand_id
1 'polypeptide(L)'
;VTGIKRDIKLLDRVEVDQGDLVTVLDISLDKNRAELDRVLGSGATVFYCDHHFAGDIPNHPNLTTLINTTPDVCTSLLINQQLKGRYLAWAVVGTFGDNLQKSARGLAKSLNLNDEQLQALEALGIYLNYNGYGADLNDLYFDPAVLAQRTMKFASPFEFMLEDADTFGTLKNGYHSDMAQAAAATPHHQSPEAEIYIVPNEAWARRVSGVFGNDLANRAPDLAHAVLTERSDGQFLVSVRAPLNNKQGADVVCRQFATGGGRAAAAGINELPASDLNQFLTVLCETYR
;
A
#
# COMPACT_ATOMS: atom_id res chain seq x y z
N VAL A 1 11.39 -12.98 -3.27
CA VAL A 1 11.73 -11.85 -2.37
C VAL A 1 10.54 -10.95 -2.22
N THR A 2 10.20 -10.57 -1.00
CA THR A 2 9.11 -9.65 -0.67
C THR A 2 9.57 -8.76 0.50
N GLY A 3 8.73 -7.80 0.90
CA GLY A 3 9.00 -6.93 2.04
C GLY A 3 7.74 -6.21 2.51
N ILE A 4 7.91 -5.26 3.42
CA ILE A 4 6.85 -4.33 3.78
C ILE A 4 6.55 -3.39 2.60
N LYS A 5 5.40 -2.74 2.60
CA LYS A 5 4.94 -1.87 1.49
C LYS A 5 5.91 -0.72 1.16
N ARG A 6 6.80 -0.36 2.07
CA ARG A 6 7.82 0.69 1.86
C ARG A 6 9.13 0.16 1.27
N ASP A 7 9.32 -1.15 1.18
CA ASP A 7 10.49 -1.80 0.59
C ASP A 7 10.37 -1.80 -0.94
N ILE A 8 10.76 -0.69 -1.55
CA ILE A 8 10.62 -0.50 -3.00
C ILE A 8 11.85 -0.97 -3.80
N LYS A 9 12.99 -1.26 -3.15
CA LYS A 9 14.24 -1.70 -3.80
C LYS A 9 14.47 -3.20 -3.59
N LEU A 10 13.48 -4.03 -3.95
CA LEU A 10 13.53 -5.46 -3.67
C LEU A 10 14.50 -6.23 -4.59
N LEU A 11 14.83 -5.71 -5.77
CA LEU A 11 15.76 -6.37 -6.68
C LEU A 11 17.21 -6.39 -6.18
N ASP A 12 17.61 -5.49 -5.28
CA ASP A 12 18.94 -5.51 -4.68
C ASP A 12 19.18 -6.74 -3.80
N ARG A 13 18.10 -7.38 -3.33
CA ARG A 13 18.13 -8.61 -2.52
C ARG A 13 18.08 -9.90 -3.35
N VAL A 14 18.06 -9.79 -4.68
CA VAL A 14 17.92 -10.94 -5.57
C VAL A 14 19.31 -11.33 -6.09
N GLU A 15 19.76 -12.54 -5.73
CA GLU A 15 20.93 -13.18 -6.32
C GLU A 15 20.48 -13.97 -7.55
N VAL A 16 21.22 -13.87 -8.64
CA VAL A 16 20.89 -14.51 -9.91
C VAL A 16 22.12 -15.00 -10.62
N ASP A 17 21.96 -16.13 -11.30
CA ASP A 17 22.96 -16.72 -12.18
C ASP A 17 22.53 -16.62 -13.65
N GLN A 18 23.47 -16.95 -14.56
CA GLN A 18 23.19 -17.01 -15.98
C GLN A 18 22.12 -18.06 -16.30
N GLY A 19 21.08 -17.64 -17.02
CA GLY A 19 19.97 -18.50 -17.43
C GLY A 19 18.80 -18.56 -16.45
N ASP A 20 18.88 -17.87 -15.31
CA ASP A 20 17.77 -17.74 -14.38
C ASP A 20 16.59 -16.98 -15.02
N LEU A 21 15.39 -17.34 -14.59
CA LEU A 21 14.16 -16.66 -14.94
C LEU A 21 13.66 -15.84 -13.76
N VAL A 22 13.67 -14.51 -13.89
CA VAL A 22 13.25 -13.58 -12.84
C VAL A 22 11.92 -12.95 -13.21
N THR A 23 10.93 -13.10 -12.33
CA THR A 23 9.63 -12.41 -12.46
C THR A 23 9.55 -11.30 -11.42
N VAL A 24 9.39 -10.06 -11.89
CA VAL A 24 9.26 -8.87 -11.06
C VAL A 24 7.84 -8.35 -11.17
N LEU A 25 7.16 -8.20 -10.02
CA LEU A 25 5.77 -7.77 -9.97
C LEU A 25 5.59 -6.63 -8.98
N ASP A 26 4.88 -5.57 -9.41
CA ASP A 26 4.35 -4.51 -8.54
C ASP A 26 5.40 -3.67 -7.79
N ILE A 27 6.57 -3.49 -8.37
CA ILE A 27 7.59 -2.56 -7.88
C ILE A 27 8.10 -1.66 -9.01
N SER A 28 8.32 -0.37 -8.72
CA SER A 28 8.73 0.61 -9.72
C SER A 28 10.06 0.24 -10.39
N LEU A 29 10.05 0.11 -11.72
CA LEU A 29 11.26 -0.14 -12.51
C LEU A 29 12.25 1.03 -12.36
N ASP A 30 11.79 2.27 -12.36
CA ASP A 30 12.62 3.46 -12.14
C ASP A 30 13.43 3.36 -10.84
N LYS A 31 12.81 2.88 -9.76
CA LYS A 31 13.47 2.72 -8.45
C LYS A 31 14.39 1.50 -8.33
N ASN A 32 14.26 0.54 -9.27
CA ASN A 32 15.05 -0.69 -9.32
C ASN A 32 15.91 -0.78 -10.60
N ARG A 33 16.15 0.34 -11.27
CA ARG A 33 16.81 0.38 -12.57
C ARG A 33 18.23 -0.18 -12.53
N ALA A 34 19.05 0.26 -11.59
CA ALA A 34 20.44 -0.20 -11.46
C ALA A 34 20.52 -1.71 -11.22
N GLU A 35 19.63 -2.23 -10.36
CA GLU A 35 19.57 -3.65 -10.05
C GLU A 35 19.00 -4.49 -11.20
N LEU A 36 18.05 -3.93 -11.97
CA LEU A 36 17.59 -4.57 -13.21
C LEU A 36 18.74 -4.72 -14.22
N ASP A 37 19.56 -3.67 -14.38
CA ASP A 37 20.72 -3.73 -15.26
C ASP A 37 21.75 -4.79 -14.76
N ARG A 38 21.96 -4.91 -13.45
CA ARG A 38 22.80 -5.96 -12.84
C ARG A 38 22.24 -7.36 -13.13
N VAL A 39 20.95 -7.57 -12.92
CA VAL A 39 20.27 -8.86 -13.15
C VAL A 39 20.34 -9.25 -14.63
N LEU A 40 20.10 -8.33 -15.55
CA LEU A 40 20.22 -8.57 -16.99
C LEU A 40 21.67 -8.85 -17.40
N GLY A 41 22.63 -8.14 -16.78
CA GLY A 41 24.07 -8.31 -17.02
C GLY A 41 24.61 -9.66 -16.57
N SER A 42 23.98 -10.36 -15.63
CA SER A 42 24.33 -11.74 -15.26
C SER A 42 23.91 -12.79 -16.30
N GLY A 43 23.10 -12.40 -17.28
CA GLY A 43 22.55 -13.32 -18.29
C GLY A 43 21.21 -13.96 -17.90
N ALA A 44 20.57 -13.47 -16.86
CA ALA A 44 19.20 -13.85 -16.50
C ALA A 44 18.17 -13.28 -17.49
N THR A 45 17.02 -13.93 -17.59
CA THR A 45 15.85 -13.45 -18.35
C THR A 45 14.84 -12.89 -17.39
N VAL A 46 14.35 -11.66 -17.66
CA VAL A 46 13.44 -10.93 -16.76
C VAL A 46 12.09 -10.69 -17.43
N PHE A 47 11.01 -11.06 -16.74
CA PHE A 47 9.67 -10.57 -16.98
C PHE A 47 9.31 -9.54 -15.92
N TYR A 48 9.03 -8.30 -16.34
CA TYR A 48 8.72 -7.18 -15.46
C TYR A 48 7.28 -6.70 -15.70
N CYS A 49 6.40 -6.87 -14.70
CA CYS A 49 5.01 -6.41 -14.77
C CYS A 49 4.72 -5.42 -13.65
N ASP A 50 4.31 -4.19 -14.02
CA ASP A 50 4.11 -3.11 -13.05
C ASP A 50 3.14 -2.04 -13.56
N HIS A 51 2.63 -1.22 -12.65
CA HIS A 51 1.78 -0.08 -12.96
C HIS A 51 2.33 1.27 -12.44
N HIS A 52 3.50 1.25 -11.81
CA HIS A 52 4.17 2.46 -11.36
C HIS A 52 4.94 3.15 -12.49
N PHE A 53 5.37 4.39 -12.26
CA PHE A 53 6.26 5.09 -13.19
C PHE A 53 7.54 4.29 -13.39
N ALA A 54 7.84 3.99 -14.66
CA ALA A 54 8.92 3.10 -15.05
C ALA A 54 10.24 3.82 -15.36
N GLY A 55 10.21 5.14 -15.60
CA GLY A 55 11.36 5.84 -16.17
C GLY A 55 11.69 5.33 -17.58
N ASP A 56 12.96 5.35 -17.93
CA ASP A 56 13.44 4.83 -19.22
C ASP A 56 13.58 3.31 -19.15
N ILE A 57 12.78 2.60 -19.93
CA ILE A 57 12.81 1.13 -19.99
C ILE A 57 13.99 0.70 -20.88
N PRO A 58 14.93 -0.14 -20.38
CA PRO A 58 16.07 -0.58 -21.18
C PRO A 58 15.63 -1.48 -22.35
N ASN A 59 16.22 -1.27 -23.50
CA ASN A 59 16.09 -2.19 -24.62
C ASN A 59 17.10 -3.33 -24.47
N HIS A 60 16.64 -4.50 -24.02
CA HIS A 60 17.50 -5.65 -23.76
C HIS A 60 16.81 -6.94 -24.23
N PRO A 61 17.53 -7.87 -24.92
CA PRO A 61 16.91 -9.08 -25.49
C PRO A 61 16.32 -10.03 -24.42
N ASN A 62 16.85 -10.00 -23.20
CA ASN A 62 16.38 -10.81 -22.07
C ASN A 62 15.36 -10.09 -21.19
N LEU A 63 14.84 -8.93 -21.59
CA LEU A 63 13.82 -8.21 -20.83
C LEU A 63 12.49 -8.20 -21.59
N THR A 64 11.44 -8.67 -20.92
CA THR A 64 10.05 -8.50 -21.36
C THR A 64 9.33 -7.65 -20.34
N THR A 65 8.70 -6.55 -20.76
CA THR A 65 7.95 -5.65 -19.87
C THR A 65 6.47 -5.66 -20.20
N LEU A 66 5.64 -5.60 -19.15
CA LEU A 66 4.21 -5.36 -19.22
C LEU A 66 3.88 -4.24 -18.24
N ILE A 67 3.96 -2.99 -18.70
CA ILE A 67 3.82 -1.80 -17.85
C ILE A 67 2.68 -0.93 -18.35
N ASN A 68 1.78 -0.55 -17.44
CA ASN A 68 0.69 0.38 -17.73
C ASN A 68 0.43 1.28 -16.52
N THR A 69 0.72 2.57 -16.66
CA THR A 69 0.65 3.57 -15.59
C THR A 69 -0.69 4.31 -15.50
N THR A 70 -1.72 3.85 -16.22
CA THR A 70 -3.06 4.47 -16.14
C THR A 70 -3.65 4.29 -14.74
N PRO A 71 -4.35 5.31 -14.19
CA PRO A 71 -4.76 5.33 -12.78
C PRO A 71 -5.77 4.26 -12.37
N ASP A 72 -6.43 3.61 -13.33
CA ASP A 72 -7.44 2.57 -13.13
C ASP A 72 -6.92 1.14 -13.34
N VAL A 73 -5.59 1.00 -13.51
CA VAL A 73 -4.90 -0.27 -13.73
C VAL A 73 -3.96 -0.58 -12.57
N CYS A 74 -3.90 -1.83 -12.15
CA CYS A 74 -2.91 -2.39 -11.23
C CYS A 74 -2.25 -3.64 -11.80
N THR A 75 -1.16 -4.07 -11.20
CA THR A 75 -0.42 -5.27 -11.63
C THR A 75 -1.28 -6.52 -11.69
N SER A 76 -2.24 -6.69 -10.77
CA SER A 76 -3.18 -7.83 -10.79
C SER A 76 -4.05 -7.86 -12.05
N LEU A 77 -4.49 -6.70 -12.57
CA LEU A 77 -5.24 -6.60 -13.83
C LEU A 77 -4.38 -6.99 -15.03
N LEU A 78 -3.13 -6.53 -15.05
CA LEU A 78 -2.18 -6.83 -16.14
C LEU A 78 -1.88 -8.34 -16.19
N ILE A 79 -1.60 -8.94 -15.04
CA ILE A 79 -1.36 -10.39 -14.94
C ILE A 79 -2.61 -11.20 -15.28
N ASN A 80 -3.80 -10.75 -14.87
CA ASN A 80 -5.05 -11.39 -15.27
C ASN A 80 -5.24 -11.43 -16.79
N GLN A 81 -4.91 -10.34 -17.48
CA GLN A 81 -4.96 -10.30 -18.94
C GLN A 81 -3.94 -11.27 -19.55
N GLN A 82 -2.71 -11.29 -19.06
CA GLN A 82 -1.64 -12.19 -19.49
C GLN A 82 -2.03 -13.66 -19.31
N LEU A 83 -2.70 -14.00 -18.20
CA LEU A 83 -3.18 -15.34 -17.87
C LEU A 83 -4.57 -15.64 -18.44
N LYS A 84 -5.13 -14.75 -19.28
CA LYS A 84 -6.45 -14.92 -19.94
C LYS A 84 -7.58 -15.24 -18.96
N GLY A 85 -7.57 -14.62 -17.79
CA GLY A 85 -8.62 -14.77 -16.78
C GLY A 85 -8.56 -16.05 -15.95
N ARG A 86 -7.49 -16.87 -16.05
CA ARG A 86 -7.40 -18.16 -15.36
C ARG A 86 -7.61 -18.06 -13.84
N TYR A 87 -7.19 -16.95 -13.22
CA TYR A 87 -7.31 -16.68 -11.79
C TYR A 87 -8.10 -15.40 -11.52
N LEU A 88 -9.19 -15.21 -12.26
CA LEU A 88 -9.97 -13.99 -12.27
C LEU A 88 -10.41 -13.53 -10.87
N ALA A 89 -10.84 -14.43 -9.99
CA ALA A 89 -11.26 -14.08 -8.64
C ALA A 89 -10.08 -13.53 -7.80
N TRP A 90 -8.86 -14.07 -7.95
CA TRP A 90 -7.66 -13.53 -7.34
C TRP A 90 -7.28 -12.15 -7.90
N ALA A 91 -7.49 -11.94 -9.20
CA ALA A 91 -7.26 -10.63 -9.80
C ALA A 91 -8.25 -9.58 -9.26
N VAL A 92 -9.50 -9.95 -9.00
CA VAL A 92 -10.48 -9.08 -8.32
C VAL A 92 -10.00 -8.73 -6.91
N VAL A 93 -9.54 -9.71 -6.12
CA VAL A 93 -8.97 -9.50 -4.79
C VAL A 93 -7.79 -8.51 -4.84
N GLY A 94 -6.81 -8.75 -5.72
CA GLY A 94 -5.65 -7.85 -5.84
C GLY A 94 -6.03 -6.44 -6.29
N THR A 95 -7.03 -6.30 -7.16
CA THR A 95 -7.52 -5.00 -7.63
C THR A 95 -8.23 -4.23 -6.51
N PHE A 96 -9.00 -4.91 -5.64
CA PHE A 96 -9.54 -4.30 -4.42
C PHE A 96 -8.42 -3.92 -3.44
N GLY A 97 -7.41 -4.78 -3.26
CA GLY A 97 -6.24 -4.52 -2.42
C GLY A 97 -5.48 -3.27 -2.83
N ASP A 98 -5.44 -2.98 -4.13
CA ASP A 98 -4.83 -1.75 -4.67
C ASP A 98 -5.80 -0.53 -4.66
N ASN A 99 -6.93 -0.66 -3.97
CA ASN A 99 -7.95 0.40 -3.80
C ASN A 99 -8.60 0.86 -5.12
N LEU A 100 -8.63 0.00 -6.14
CA LEU A 100 -9.27 0.26 -7.44
C LEU A 100 -10.70 -0.29 -7.48
N GLN A 101 -11.56 0.23 -6.62
CA GLN A 101 -12.93 -0.24 -6.38
C GLN A 101 -13.77 -0.38 -7.66
N LYS A 102 -13.72 0.65 -8.54
CA LYS A 102 -14.48 0.65 -9.78
C LYS A 102 -14.00 -0.43 -10.75
N SER A 103 -12.68 -0.56 -10.91
CA SER A 103 -12.06 -1.57 -11.79
C SER A 103 -12.32 -2.98 -11.27
N ALA A 104 -12.18 -3.21 -9.94
CA ALA A 104 -12.45 -4.50 -9.31
C ALA A 104 -13.91 -4.94 -9.50
N ARG A 105 -14.88 -4.05 -9.24
CA ARG A 105 -16.30 -4.33 -9.46
C ARG A 105 -16.64 -4.56 -10.93
N GLY A 106 -15.99 -3.80 -11.83
CA GLY A 106 -16.10 -4.02 -13.28
C GLY A 106 -15.62 -5.40 -13.70
N LEU A 107 -14.44 -5.82 -13.21
CA LEU A 107 -13.84 -7.13 -13.48
C LEU A 107 -14.69 -8.29 -12.91
N ALA A 108 -15.25 -8.11 -11.71
CA ALA A 108 -16.04 -9.13 -11.01
C ALA A 108 -17.36 -9.48 -11.69
N LYS A 109 -17.90 -8.65 -12.59
CA LYS A 109 -19.19 -8.89 -13.27
C LYS A 109 -19.24 -10.23 -14.00
N SER A 110 -18.12 -10.69 -14.55
CA SER A 110 -18.04 -11.97 -15.27
C SER A 110 -18.00 -13.20 -14.35
N LEU A 111 -17.87 -13.01 -13.03
CA LEU A 111 -17.86 -14.11 -12.06
C LEU A 111 -19.26 -14.49 -11.56
N ASN A 112 -20.30 -13.70 -11.89
CA ASN A 112 -21.69 -13.92 -11.45
C ASN A 112 -21.82 -14.08 -9.92
N LEU A 113 -21.08 -13.28 -9.15
CA LEU A 113 -21.08 -13.31 -7.69
C LEU A 113 -22.32 -12.63 -7.11
N ASN A 114 -22.81 -13.13 -5.98
CA ASN A 114 -23.74 -12.38 -5.14
C ASN A 114 -23.01 -11.28 -4.34
N ASP A 115 -23.76 -10.40 -3.67
CA ASP A 115 -23.19 -9.26 -2.94
C ASP A 115 -22.27 -9.71 -1.79
N GLU A 116 -22.62 -10.78 -1.07
CA GLU A 116 -21.80 -11.32 0.02
C GLU A 116 -20.44 -11.84 -0.49
N GLN A 117 -20.46 -12.56 -1.61
CA GLN A 117 -19.23 -13.04 -2.25
C GLN A 117 -18.35 -11.91 -2.75
N LEU A 118 -18.94 -10.87 -3.34
CA LEU A 118 -18.19 -9.71 -3.80
C LEU A 118 -17.56 -8.95 -2.62
N GLN A 119 -18.31 -8.76 -1.53
CA GLN A 119 -17.82 -8.15 -0.31
C GLN A 119 -16.70 -8.98 0.35
N ALA A 120 -16.79 -10.32 0.29
CA ALA A 120 -15.74 -11.20 0.80
C ALA A 120 -14.42 -11.03 0.03
N LEU A 121 -14.47 -10.91 -1.31
CA LEU A 121 -13.28 -10.64 -2.13
C LEU A 121 -12.70 -9.25 -1.87
N GLU A 122 -13.55 -8.24 -1.69
CA GLU A 122 -13.14 -6.88 -1.33
C GLU A 122 -12.44 -6.87 0.03
N ALA A 123 -13.03 -7.48 1.03
CA ALA A 123 -12.48 -7.59 2.37
C ALA A 123 -11.13 -8.33 2.38
N LEU A 124 -11.03 -9.46 1.68
CA LEU A 124 -9.77 -10.19 1.55
C LEU A 124 -8.68 -9.35 0.89
N GLY A 125 -9.00 -8.61 -0.17
CA GLY A 125 -8.04 -7.70 -0.83
C GLY A 125 -7.52 -6.64 0.13
N ILE A 126 -8.42 -6.03 0.92
CA ILE A 126 -8.05 -5.05 1.95
C ILE A 126 -7.13 -5.69 3.00
N TYR A 127 -7.46 -6.87 3.51
CA TYR A 127 -6.67 -7.52 4.58
C TYR A 127 -5.29 -7.96 4.10
N LEU A 128 -5.17 -8.51 2.88
CA LEU A 128 -3.89 -8.89 2.29
C LEU A 128 -3.00 -7.66 2.08
N ASN A 129 -3.54 -6.58 1.51
CA ASN A 129 -2.81 -5.33 1.35
C ASN A 129 -2.42 -4.73 2.71
N TYR A 130 -3.32 -4.81 3.70
CA TYR A 130 -3.07 -4.32 5.06
C TYR A 130 -1.89 -5.04 5.73
N ASN A 131 -1.69 -6.33 5.47
CA ASN A 131 -0.53 -7.07 5.98
C ASN A 131 0.82 -6.54 5.44
N GLY A 132 0.83 -5.67 4.45
CA GLY A 132 2.04 -5.00 3.97
C GLY A 132 2.41 -3.72 4.74
N TYR A 133 1.53 -3.19 5.61
CA TYR A 133 1.80 -1.97 6.36
C TYR A 133 2.49 -2.25 7.68
N GLY A 134 3.56 -1.52 7.96
CA GLY A 134 4.37 -1.59 9.17
C GLY A 134 5.67 -0.82 8.99
N ALA A 135 6.47 -0.68 10.02
CA ALA A 135 7.82 -0.13 9.95
C ALA A 135 8.83 -1.21 9.54
N ASP A 136 8.61 -2.45 9.96
CA ASP A 136 9.41 -3.62 9.61
C ASP A 136 8.55 -4.89 9.59
N LEU A 137 9.17 -6.06 9.29
CA LEU A 137 8.47 -7.35 9.20
C LEU A 137 7.85 -7.79 10.54
N ASN A 138 8.38 -7.37 11.69
CA ASN A 138 7.86 -7.76 13.00
C ASN A 138 6.54 -7.07 13.32
N ASP A 139 6.21 -5.99 12.63
CA ASP A 139 4.91 -5.34 12.76
C ASP A 139 3.80 -6.11 12.05
N LEU A 140 4.12 -6.97 11.11
CA LEU A 140 3.14 -7.65 10.26
C LEU A 140 2.53 -8.86 10.96
N TYR A 141 1.29 -9.22 10.59
CA TYR A 141 0.65 -10.45 11.07
C TYR A 141 1.29 -11.71 10.48
N PHE A 142 1.76 -11.60 9.24
CA PHE A 142 2.51 -12.66 8.55
C PHE A 142 3.69 -12.05 7.79
N ASP A 143 4.80 -12.75 7.78
CA ASP A 143 5.85 -12.49 6.79
C ASP A 143 5.23 -12.57 5.39
N PRO A 144 5.44 -11.58 4.51
CA PRO A 144 4.80 -11.54 3.20
C PRO A 144 5.16 -12.73 2.30
N ALA A 145 6.37 -13.31 2.43
CA ALA A 145 6.73 -14.50 1.67
C ALA A 145 5.97 -15.73 2.16
N VAL A 146 5.79 -15.86 3.48
CA VAL A 146 4.99 -16.94 4.08
C VAL A 146 3.53 -16.80 3.67
N LEU A 147 2.97 -15.59 3.71
CA LEU A 147 1.59 -15.33 3.30
C LEU A 147 1.38 -15.66 1.81
N ALA A 148 2.31 -15.24 0.94
CA ALA A 148 2.27 -15.59 -0.47
C ALA A 148 2.29 -17.11 -0.69
N GLN A 149 3.17 -17.84 0.00
CA GLN A 149 3.22 -19.31 -0.08
C GLN A 149 1.91 -19.98 0.38
N ARG A 150 1.20 -19.40 1.35
CA ARG A 150 -0.11 -19.91 1.80
C ARG A 150 -1.18 -19.67 0.76
N THR A 151 -1.33 -18.44 0.28
CA THR A 151 -2.36 -18.05 -0.69
C THR A 151 -2.18 -18.74 -2.06
N MET A 152 -0.94 -18.93 -2.53
CA MET A 152 -0.65 -19.58 -3.82
C MET A 152 -1.03 -21.06 -3.90
N LYS A 153 -1.36 -21.71 -2.78
CA LYS A 153 -1.84 -23.10 -2.78
C LYS A 153 -3.26 -23.24 -3.34
N PHE A 154 -4.01 -22.15 -3.36
CA PHE A 154 -5.44 -22.17 -3.70
C PHE A 154 -5.69 -21.51 -5.06
N ALA A 155 -6.39 -22.22 -5.92
CA ALA A 155 -6.81 -21.71 -7.22
C ALA A 155 -7.88 -20.60 -7.09
N SER A 156 -8.65 -20.64 -6.01
CA SER A 156 -9.73 -19.68 -5.70
C SER A 156 -9.50 -18.99 -4.34
N PRO A 157 -9.75 -17.67 -4.23
CA PRO A 157 -9.74 -16.98 -2.93
C PRO A 157 -10.82 -17.50 -1.98
N PHE A 158 -11.93 -18.05 -2.49
CA PHE A 158 -12.96 -18.67 -1.65
C PHE A 158 -12.46 -19.97 -1.00
N GLU A 159 -11.71 -20.79 -1.74
CA GLU A 159 -11.03 -21.97 -1.17
C GLU A 159 -10.05 -21.55 -0.08
N PHE A 160 -9.22 -20.54 -0.32
CA PHE A 160 -8.31 -20.01 0.70
C PHE A 160 -9.03 -19.58 1.98
N MET A 161 -10.11 -18.80 1.86
CA MET A 161 -10.88 -18.34 3.01
C MET A 161 -11.52 -19.50 3.80
N LEU A 162 -11.83 -20.60 3.14
CA LEU A 162 -12.46 -21.78 3.75
C LEU A 162 -11.43 -22.74 4.35
N GLU A 163 -10.39 -23.08 3.58
CA GLU A 163 -9.45 -24.15 3.91
C GLU A 163 -8.25 -23.68 4.74
N ASP A 164 -7.86 -22.40 4.62
CA ASP A 164 -6.88 -21.74 5.53
C ASP A 164 -7.57 -20.64 6.36
N ALA A 165 -8.68 -21.03 7.00
CA ALA A 165 -9.52 -20.13 7.79
C ALA A 165 -8.75 -19.45 8.93
N ASP A 166 -7.70 -20.08 9.47
CA ASP A 166 -6.85 -19.53 10.52
C ASP A 166 -6.03 -18.34 10.00
N THR A 167 -5.44 -18.46 8.80
CA THR A 167 -4.72 -17.35 8.15
C THR A 167 -5.67 -16.21 7.82
N PHE A 168 -6.81 -16.52 7.19
CA PHE A 168 -7.82 -15.51 6.88
C PHE A 168 -8.37 -14.84 8.13
N GLY A 169 -8.68 -15.61 9.18
CA GLY A 169 -9.16 -15.12 10.47
C GLY A 169 -8.16 -14.20 11.16
N THR A 170 -6.87 -14.53 11.14
CA THR A 170 -5.80 -13.70 11.69
C THR A 170 -5.72 -12.35 10.98
N LEU A 171 -5.72 -12.33 9.65
CA LEU A 171 -5.70 -11.09 8.85
C LEU A 171 -6.94 -10.22 9.14
N LYS A 172 -8.12 -10.83 9.11
CA LYS A 172 -9.40 -10.17 9.36
C LYS A 172 -9.46 -9.56 10.76
N ASN A 173 -9.20 -10.39 11.79
CA ASN A 173 -9.31 -9.97 13.18
C ASN A 173 -8.24 -8.94 13.52
N GLY A 174 -7.04 -9.10 12.97
CA GLY A 174 -5.96 -8.14 13.11
C GLY A 174 -6.32 -6.76 12.56
N TYR A 175 -6.80 -6.70 11.32
CA TYR A 175 -7.28 -5.45 10.72
C TYR A 175 -8.37 -4.77 11.57
N HIS A 176 -9.40 -5.53 11.97
CA HIS A 176 -10.50 -4.96 12.74
C HIS A 176 -10.09 -4.52 14.15
N SER A 177 -9.20 -5.28 14.80
CA SER A 177 -8.66 -4.91 16.12
C SER A 177 -7.86 -3.61 16.05
N ASP A 178 -6.99 -3.48 15.06
CA ASP A 178 -6.16 -2.28 14.88
C ASP A 178 -7.03 -1.05 14.54
N MET A 179 -8.01 -1.21 13.64
CA MET A 179 -8.93 -0.12 13.29
C MET A 179 -9.84 0.28 14.46
N ALA A 180 -10.22 -0.67 15.32
CA ALA A 180 -10.99 -0.36 16.54
C ALA A 180 -10.15 0.47 17.54
N GLN A 181 -8.87 0.14 17.71
CA GLN A 181 -7.95 0.93 18.54
C GLN A 181 -7.77 2.34 17.97
N ALA A 182 -7.58 2.46 16.65
CA ALA A 182 -7.50 3.76 15.99
C ALA A 182 -8.78 4.60 16.14
N ALA A 183 -9.94 3.96 15.99
CA ALA A 183 -11.23 4.64 16.15
C ALA A 183 -11.53 5.08 17.59
N ALA A 184 -10.91 4.46 18.59
CA ALA A 184 -11.00 4.86 19.99
C ALA A 184 -10.03 6.00 20.37
N ALA A 185 -9.09 6.35 19.49
CA ALA A 185 -8.17 7.46 19.72
C ALA A 185 -8.93 8.79 19.75
N THR A 186 -8.52 9.67 20.67
CA THR A 186 -9.05 11.04 20.72
C THR A 186 -8.15 11.98 19.91
N PRO A 187 -8.70 12.94 19.20
CA PRO A 187 -7.90 13.93 18.50
C PRO A 187 -6.99 14.70 19.47
N HIS A 188 -5.74 14.85 19.11
CA HIS A 188 -4.79 15.72 19.80
C HIS A 188 -5.12 17.20 19.54
N HIS A 189 -5.59 17.51 18.32
CA HIS A 189 -6.01 18.84 17.93
C HIS A 189 -7.21 18.76 16.98
N GLN A 190 -8.18 19.67 17.17
CA GLN A 190 -9.31 19.86 16.28
C GLN A 190 -9.52 21.36 16.01
N SER A 191 -9.73 21.67 14.74
CA SER A 191 -10.10 23.02 14.27
C SER A 191 -11.12 22.90 13.12
N PRO A 192 -11.69 24.00 12.64
CA PRO A 192 -12.53 23.98 11.44
C PRO A 192 -11.81 23.50 10.16
N GLU A 193 -10.49 23.53 10.13
CA GLU A 193 -9.66 23.22 8.98
C GLU A 193 -9.08 21.80 9.03
N ALA A 194 -8.80 21.27 10.24
CA ALA A 194 -8.06 20.02 10.38
C ALA A 194 -8.33 19.25 11.69
N GLU A 195 -8.20 17.93 11.61
CA GLU A 195 -8.12 17.03 12.77
C GLU A 195 -6.77 16.30 12.79
N ILE A 196 -6.12 16.27 13.95
CA ILE A 196 -4.81 15.69 14.15
C ILE A 196 -4.86 14.66 15.28
N TYR A 197 -4.36 13.47 15.03
CA TYR A 197 -4.26 12.36 15.97
C TYR A 197 -2.80 12.06 16.26
N ILE A 198 -2.48 11.81 17.54
CA ILE A 198 -1.19 11.21 17.94
C ILE A 198 -1.48 9.81 18.44
N VAL A 199 -0.79 8.82 17.87
CA VAL A 199 -0.93 7.40 18.21
C VAL A 199 0.42 6.87 18.72
N PRO A 200 0.42 5.89 19.65
CA PRO A 200 1.62 5.42 20.31
C PRO A 200 2.59 4.70 19.35
N ASN A 201 3.84 4.50 19.83
CA ASN A 201 4.83 3.67 19.14
C ASN A 201 4.54 2.17 19.33
N GLU A 202 3.43 1.70 18.81
CA GLU A 202 3.00 0.31 18.86
C GLU A 202 2.78 -0.25 17.43
N ALA A 203 2.89 -1.56 17.27
CA ALA A 203 2.78 -2.22 15.97
C ALA A 203 1.43 -1.89 15.27
N TRP A 204 0.32 -1.93 16.03
CA TRP A 204 -0.99 -1.59 15.48
C TRP A 204 -1.05 -0.15 14.95
N ALA A 205 -0.47 0.81 15.68
CA ALA A 205 -0.47 2.21 15.31
C ALA A 205 0.36 2.47 14.04
N ARG A 206 1.50 1.77 13.90
CA ARG A 206 2.32 1.83 12.69
C ARG A 206 1.61 1.22 11.48
N ARG A 207 0.81 0.14 11.68
CA ARG A 207 0.02 -0.46 10.60
C ARG A 207 -1.14 0.42 10.15
N VAL A 208 -1.89 1.02 11.06
CA VAL A 208 -3.11 1.78 10.70
C VAL A 208 -2.84 3.15 10.12
N SER A 209 -1.69 3.76 10.32
CA SER A 209 -1.43 5.18 10.03
C SER A 209 -2.00 5.67 8.68
N GLY A 210 -1.75 4.94 7.60
CA GLY A 210 -2.28 5.29 6.28
C GLY A 210 -3.77 5.00 6.10
N VAL A 211 -4.25 3.87 6.62
CA VAL A 211 -5.65 3.42 6.47
C VAL A 211 -6.57 4.26 7.35
N PHE A 212 -6.16 4.53 8.59
CA PHE A 212 -6.90 5.41 9.50
C PHE A 212 -7.01 6.83 8.96
N GLY A 213 -5.93 7.38 8.40
CA GLY A 213 -6.00 8.68 7.73
C GLY A 213 -6.99 8.73 6.57
N ASN A 214 -7.13 7.64 5.79
CA ASN A 214 -8.14 7.54 4.74
C ASN A 214 -9.57 7.45 5.33
N ASP A 215 -9.74 6.70 6.41
CA ASP A 215 -11.02 6.57 7.11
C ASP A 215 -11.50 7.92 7.68
N LEU A 216 -10.59 8.66 8.33
CA LEU A 216 -10.86 10.02 8.81
C LEU A 216 -11.29 10.96 7.67
N ALA A 217 -10.56 10.96 6.56
CA ALA A 217 -10.89 11.77 5.39
C ALA A 217 -12.27 11.42 4.79
N ASN A 218 -12.66 10.14 4.83
CA ASN A 218 -14.00 9.73 4.39
C ASN A 218 -15.10 10.18 5.36
N ARG A 219 -14.85 10.22 6.67
CA ARG A 219 -15.81 10.66 7.69
C ARG A 219 -16.05 12.19 7.66
N ALA A 220 -14.98 12.95 7.42
CA ALA A 220 -15.03 14.42 7.37
C ALA A 220 -14.31 14.93 6.10
N PRO A 221 -14.96 14.85 4.92
CA PRO A 221 -14.34 15.09 3.62
C PRO A 221 -13.90 16.55 3.37
N ASP A 222 -14.34 17.46 4.19
CA ASP A 222 -14.01 18.90 4.11
C ASP A 222 -12.78 19.26 4.97
N LEU A 223 -12.34 18.37 5.86
CA LEU A 223 -11.20 18.60 6.76
C LEU A 223 -9.91 17.94 6.24
N ALA A 224 -8.79 18.60 6.54
CA ALA A 224 -7.49 17.94 6.46
C ALA A 224 -7.29 17.03 7.68
N HIS A 225 -6.59 15.90 7.48
CA HIS A 225 -6.33 14.96 8.57
C HIS A 225 -4.84 14.64 8.66
N ALA A 226 -4.32 14.57 9.88
CA ALA A 226 -2.98 14.08 10.13
C ALA A 226 -2.98 13.01 11.23
N VAL A 227 -2.27 11.91 10.97
CA VAL A 227 -1.98 10.87 11.95
C VAL A 227 -0.48 10.86 12.18
N LEU A 228 -0.09 11.17 13.42
CA LEU A 228 1.29 11.18 13.89
C LEU A 228 1.51 9.92 14.73
N THR A 229 2.41 9.04 14.28
CA THR A 229 2.81 7.86 15.03
C THR A 229 4.09 8.16 15.78
N GLU A 230 4.09 8.00 17.09
CA GLU A 230 5.29 8.14 17.92
C GLU A 230 6.37 7.14 17.47
N ARG A 231 7.63 7.55 17.59
CA ARG A 231 8.81 6.74 17.30
C ARG A 231 9.66 6.58 18.56
N SER A 232 10.46 5.52 18.61
CA SER A 232 11.37 5.24 19.75
C SER A 232 12.44 6.32 20.00
N ASP A 233 12.75 7.12 18.97
CA ASP A 233 13.70 8.23 19.02
C ASP A 233 13.08 9.56 19.48
N GLY A 234 11.81 9.57 19.89
CA GLY A 234 11.07 10.76 20.33
C GLY A 234 10.60 11.68 19.20
N GLN A 235 10.68 11.21 17.96
CA GLN A 235 10.15 11.89 16.78
C GLN A 235 8.78 11.32 16.39
N PHE A 236 8.15 11.87 15.36
CA PHE A 236 6.91 11.37 14.79
C PHE A 236 7.08 10.96 13.33
N LEU A 237 6.45 9.86 12.97
CA LEU A 237 6.12 9.54 11.59
C LEU A 237 4.76 10.16 11.29
N VAL A 238 4.68 11.04 10.30
CA VAL A 238 3.46 11.80 9.98
C VAL A 238 2.84 11.30 8.67
N SER A 239 1.51 11.10 8.69
CA SER A 239 0.70 10.84 7.51
C SER A 239 -0.36 11.92 7.38
N VAL A 240 -0.35 12.68 6.28
CA VAL A 240 -1.31 13.76 6.00
C VAL A 240 -2.25 13.35 4.88
N ARG A 241 -3.52 13.70 5.03
CA ARG A 241 -4.55 13.65 3.99
C ARG A 241 -5.13 15.03 3.79
N ALA A 242 -5.10 15.51 2.56
CA ALA A 242 -5.87 16.69 2.16
C ALA A 242 -7.38 16.40 2.24
N PRO A 243 -8.23 17.43 2.38
CA PRO A 243 -9.68 17.27 2.28
C PRO A 243 -10.06 16.54 0.99
N LEU A 244 -11.01 15.59 1.07
CA LEU A 244 -11.44 14.83 -0.13
C LEU A 244 -12.11 15.75 -1.17
N ASN A 245 -12.72 16.83 -0.71
CA ASN A 245 -13.36 17.82 -1.59
C ASN A 245 -12.35 18.82 -2.18
N ASN A 246 -11.13 18.89 -1.62
CA ASN A 246 -10.00 19.66 -2.14
C ASN A 246 -8.71 18.85 -1.99
N LYS A 247 -8.42 17.97 -2.93
CA LYS A 247 -7.31 17.00 -2.90
C LYS A 247 -5.94 17.63 -3.17
N GLN A 248 -5.64 18.77 -2.54
CA GLN A 248 -4.41 19.54 -2.75
C GLN A 248 -3.82 20.00 -1.43
N GLY A 249 -2.51 20.28 -1.41
CA GLY A 249 -1.83 20.92 -0.31
C GLY A 249 -1.10 20.00 0.66
N ALA A 250 -1.39 18.69 0.71
CA ALA A 250 -0.71 17.79 1.63
C ALA A 250 0.81 17.74 1.42
N ASP A 251 1.25 17.73 0.16
CA ASP A 251 2.67 17.79 -0.19
C ASP A 251 3.30 19.15 0.12
N VAL A 252 2.55 20.24 -0.01
CA VAL A 252 3.02 21.59 0.33
C VAL A 252 3.30 21.71 1.83
N VAL A 253 2.40 21.18 2.67
CA VAL A 253 2.60 21.09 4.12
C VAL A 253 3.84 20.28 4.45
N CYS A 254 3.90 19.04 3.94
CA CYS A 254 4.97 18.10 4.32
C CYS A 254 6.36 18.55 3.85
N ARG A 255 6.48 19.16 2.66
CA ARG A 255 7.77 19.64 2.13
C ARG A 255 8.40 20.78 2.91
N GLN A 256 7.69 21.41 3.84
CA GLN A 256 8.28 22.41 4.75
C GLN A 256 9.17 21.77 5.83
N PHE A 257 9.14 20.44 5.96
CA PHE A 257 9.93 19.69 6.94
C PHE A 257 10.96 18.80 6.21
N ALA A 258 12.13 18.64 6.81
CA ALA A 258 13.33 18.06 6.18
C ALA A 258 13.12 16.69 5.52
N THR A 259 12.27 15.82 6.10
CA THR A 259 12.00 14.47 5.59
C THR A 259 10.60 14.34 4.97
N GLY A 260 9.97 15.49 4.67
CA GLY A 260 8.62 15.55 4.17
C GLY A 260 8.52 15.45 2.65
N GLY A 261 7.44 14.82 2.17
CA GLY A 261 7.17 14.67 0.75
C GLY A 261 5.87 13.91 0.48
N GLY A 262 5.53 13.76 -0.79
CA GLY A 262 4.34 13.02 -1.20
C GLY A 262 3.62 13.67 -2.37
N ARG A 263 2.33 13.32 -2.50
CA ARG A 263 1.42 13.85 -3.54
C ARG A 263 0.46 14.88 -2.93
N ALA A 264 -0.13 15.72 -3.75
CA ALA A 264 -1.05 16.77 -3.34
C ALA A 264 -2.20 16.29 -2.42
N ALA A 265 -2.77 15.12 -2.70
CA ALA A 265 -3.86 14.55 -1.91
C ALA A 265 -3.40 13.80 -0.64
N ALA A 266 -2.18 13.28 -0.63
CA ALA A 266 -1.66 12.47 0.48
C ALA A 266 -0.13 12.56 0.52
N ALA A 267 0.40 12.95 1.68
CA ALA A 267 1.82 13.14 1.90
C ALA A 267 2.22 12.67 3.31
N GLY A 268 3.51 12.72 3.62
CA GLY A 268 4.00 12.35 4.95
C GLY A 268 5.34 12.96 5.25
N ILE A 269 5.73 12.87 6.53
CA ILE A 269 7.03 13.28 7.04
C ILE A 269 7.59 12.05 7.76
N ASN A 270 8.77 11.57 7.35
CA ASN A 270 9.33 10.35 7.95
C ASN A 270 9.85 10.58 9.37
N GLU A 271 10.33 11.78 9.65
CA GLU A 271 10.97 12.16 10.91
C GLU A 271 10.62 13.62 11.23
N LEU A 272 9.56 13.82 12.01
CA LEU A 272 9.19 15.13 12.54
C LEU A 272 9.67 15.21 13.99
N PRO A 273 10.63 16.11 14.32
CA PRO A 273 11.05 16.32 15.70
C PRO A 273 9.88 16.78 16.59
N ALA A 274 9.84 16.32 17.84
CA ALA A 274 8.77 16.74 18.77
C ALA A 274 8.77 18.27 19.00
N SER A 275 9.92 18.93 18.90
CA SER A 275 10.05 20.40 18.94
C SER A 275 9.24 21.10 17.85
N ASP A 276 9.04 20.44 16.70
CA ASP A 276 8.45 21.04 15.51
C ASP A 276 6.94 20.76 15.42
N LEU A 277 6.36 20.05 16.40
CA LEU A 277 4.94 19.70 16.44
C LEU A 277 4.05 20.95 16.33
N ASN A 278 4.31 21.98 17.12
CA ASN A 278 3.50 23.22 17.08
C ASN A 278 3.60 23.94 15.74
N GLN A 279 4.78 23.93 15.12
CA GLN A 279 4.97 24.48 13.78
C GLN A 279 4.16 23.66 12.75
N PHE A 280 4.20 22.33 12.84
CA PHE A 280 3.41 21.46 11.96
C PHE A 280 1.90 21.74 12.08
N LEU A 281 1.36 21.86 13.31
CA LEU A 281 -0.05 22.19 13.53
C LEU A 281 -0.42 23.53 12.89
N THR A 282 0.42 24.55 13.07
CA THR A 282 0.20 25.89 12.48
C THR A 282 0.18 25.82 10.96
N VAL A 283 1.20 25.22 10.36
CA VAL A 283 1.32 25.09 8.89
C VAL A 283 0.13 24.32 8.30
N LEU A 284 -0.30 23.23 8.95
CA LEU A 284 -1.44 22.44 8.48
C LEU A 284 -2.72 23.27 8.50
N CYS A 285 -3.06 23.91 9.61
CA CYS A 285 -4.28 24.71 9.73
C CYS A 285 -4.25 25.94 8.80
N GLU A 286 -3.12 26.62 8.63
CA GLU A 286 -3.00 27.77 7.73
C GLU A 286 -3.14 27.38 6.24
N THR A 287 -2.67 26.20 5.86
CA THR A 287 -2.78 25.70 4.48
C THR A 287 -4.22 25.42 4.06
N TYR A 288 -5.08 25.07 5.01
CA TYR A 288 -6.47 24.67 4.73
C TYR A 288 -7.53 25.66 5.25
N ARG A 289 -7.08 26.86 5.67
CA ARG A 289 -7.97 28.00 6.02
C ARG A 289 -8.54 28.65 4.75
#